data_569ca572856d88a2cf70cb03ed39450c
#
_entry.id   569ca572856d88a2cf70cb03ed39450c
#
_cell.length_a   1.000
_cell.length_b   1.000
_cell.length_c   1.000
_cell.angle_alpha   90.00
_cell.angle_beta   90.00
_cell.angle_gamma   90.00
#
_symmetry.space_group_name_H-M   'P 1'
#
loop_
_entity.id
_entity.type
_entity.pdbx_description
1 polymer ?
#
loop_
_entity_poly.entity_id
_entity_poly.type
_entity_poly.pdbx_seq_one_letter_code
_entity_poly.pdbx_strand_id
1 'polypeptide(L)'
;CYPQPSVVLKRADGTWELVDGQQRLTTLFLITKYVATKFSDAKLDYWLTYETREDSRDYLDTLDPDRRDDNIDFHHIARAYEAIVEWFGEQPSAGQAAIDLHSALSKWVRVIWYEAPEGTDPNELFTRLNRDRIPLTDSELIKALVLSQSGAADGKMGRQQEIAAQWDAFERDLRDEEFWAFLTRSTTRRPTHIDFLFESMTPHAGLRERPRYWTFGKVQEDIATRGAAEFWRAVVERHGLLTGWYRD
;
A
#
# COMPACT_ATOMS: atom_id res chain seq x y z
N CYS A 1 12.92 -6.55 -17.97
CA CYS A 1 12.55 -6.77 -16.58
C CYS A 1 13.76 -6.39 -15.72
N TYR A 2 13.64 -5.40 -14.86
CA TYR A 2 14.73 -5.04 -13.94
C TYR A 2 14.57 -5.90 -12.68
N PRO A 3 15.54 -6.79 -12.35
CA PRO A 3 15.48 -7.57 -11.14
C PRO A 3 15.65 -6.62 -9.94
N GLN A 4 14.69 -6.66 -9.01
CA GLN A 4 14.77 -5.89 -7.77
C GLN A 4 15.20 -6.83 -6.63
N PRO A 5 16.20 -6.46 -5.82
CA PRO A 5 16.64 -7.27 -4.70
C PRO A 5 15.60 -7.26 -3.57
N SER A 6 15.51 -8.37 -2.83
CA SER A 6 14.96 -8.35 -1.47
C SER A 6 16.06 -7.88 -0.53
N VAL A 7 15.82 -6.80 0.20
CA VAL A 7 16.82 -6.18 1.06
C VAL A 7 16.46 -6.49 2.52
N VAL A 8 17.39 -7.07 3.24
CA VAL A 8 17.19 -7.60 4.59
C VAL A 8 18.27 -7.17 5.55
N LEU A 9 17.91 -7.14 6.82
CA LEU A 9 18.81 -7.00 7.96
C LEU A 9 18.72 -8.27 8.82
N LYS A 10 19.86 -8.82 9.20
CA LYS A 10 19.92 -9.96 10.12
C LYS A 10 19.70 -9.47 11.54
N ARG A 11 18.75 -10.07 12.24
CA ARG A 11 18.49 -9.79 13.65
C ARG A 11 19.28 -10.75 14.55
N ALA A 12 19.50 -10.35 15.80
CA ALA A 12 20.26 -11.13 16.78
C ALA A 12 19.62 -12.50 17.10
N ASP A 13 18.32 -12.62 16.95
CA ASP A 13 17.54 -13.85 17.15
C ASP A 13 17.62 -14.84 15.97
N GLY A 14 18.37 -14.49 14.93
CA GLY A 14 18.51 -15.30 13.70
C GLY A 14 17.41 -15.09 12.67
N THR A 15 16.43 -14.22 12.94
CA THR A 15 15.42 -13.82 11.97
C THR A 15 15.94 -12.73 11.04
N TRP A 16 15.17 -12.45 9.99
CA TRP A 16 15.48 -11.43 9.00
C TRP A 16 14.42 -10.35 9.00
N GLU A 17 14.83 -9.11 9.22
CA GLU A 17 13.98 -7.96 8.98
C GLU A 17 14.01 -7.59 7.50
N LEU A 18 12.85 -7.60 6.86
CA LEU A 18 12.71 -7.28 5.46
C LEU A 18 12.49 -5.78 5.26
N VAL A 19 13.52 -5.08 4.78
CA VAL A 19 13.48 -3.64 4.51
C VAL A 19 12.78 -3.36 3.18
N ASP A 20 13.03 -4.17 2.14
CA ASP A 20 12.36 -4.06 0.84
C ASP A 20 12.09 -5.44 0.24
N GLY A 21 10.97 -5.55 -0.48
CA GLY A 21 10.55 -6.78 -1.13
C GLY A 21 9.38 -7.48 -0.43
N GLN A 22 8.75 -6.85 0.55
CA GLN A 22 7.63 -7.42 1.33
C GLN A 22 6.54 -7.98 0.41
N GLN A 23 6.02 -7.19 -0.52
CA GLN A 23 4.96 -7.63 -1.43
C GLN A 23 5.39 -8.83 -2.28
N ARG A 24 6.64 -8.85 -2.77
CA ARG A 24 7.16 -9.97 -3.58
C ARG A 24 7.23 -11.26 -2.79
N LEU A 25 7.78 -11.22 -1.58
CA LEU A 25 7.87 -12.40 -0.73
C LEU A 25 6.49 -12.88 -0.26
N THR A 26 5.58 -11.97 0.07
CA THR A 26 4.19 -12.34 0.40
C THR A 26 3.50 -12.99 -0.78
N THR A 27 3.64 -12.46 -1.99
CA THR A 27 3.05 -13.07 -3.19
C THR A 27 3.64 -14.46 -3.46
N LEU A 28 4.96 -14.63 -3.36
CA LEU A 28 5.59 -15.95 -3.50
C LEU A 28 5.13 -16.93 -2.43
N PHE A 29 4.96 -16.47 -1.19
CA PHE A 29 4.40 -17.25 -0.11
C PHE A 29 3.00 -17.77 -0.44
N LEU A 30 2.10 -16.88 -0.88
CA LEU A 30 0.72 -17.21 -1.23
C LEU A 30 0.65 -18.19 -2.43
N ILE A 31 1.49 -17.98 -3.46
CA ILE A 31 1.59 -18.90 -4.60
C ILE A 31 2.04 -20.27 -4.13
N THR A 32 3.10 -20.37 -3.33
CA THR A 32 3.62 -21.64 -2.83
C THR A 32 2.60 -22.33 -1.93
N LYS A 33 1.88 -21.56 -1.12
CA LYS A 33 0.77 -22.07 -0.29
C LYS A 33 -0.34 -22.68 -1.14
N TYR A 34 -0.78 -22.04 -2.23
CA TYR A 34 -1.74 -22.60 -3.15
C TYR A 34 -1.20 -23.87 -3.80
N VAL A 35 0.03 -23.85 -4.30
CA VAL A 35 0.68 -25.01 -4.91
C VAL A 35 0.73 -26.19 -3.94
N ALA A 36 1.01 -25.97 -2.66
CA ALA A 36 1.00 -27.01 -1.63
C ALA A 36 -0.38 -27.66 -1.44
N THR A 37 -1.47 -26.97 -1.76
CA THR A 37 -2.83 -27.59 -1.75
C THR A 37 -3.03 -28.59 -2.89
N LYS A 38 -2.26 -28.51 -3.96
CA LYS A 38 -2.36 -29.36 -5.15
C LYS A 38 -1.22 -30.37 -5.27
N PHE A 39 -0.12 -30.11 -4.61
CA PHE A 39 1.10 -30.91 -4.69
C PHE A 39 1.75 -31.03 -3.32
N SER A 40 1.67 -32.19 -2.70
CA SER A 40 2.08 -32.45 -1.31
C SER A 40 3.57 -32.26 -1.04
N ASP A 41 4.41 -32.37 -2.08
CA ASP A 41 5.86 -32.18 -1.95
C ASP A 41 6.29 -30.71 -1.93
N ALA A 42 5.37 -29.80 -2.32
CA ALA A 42 5.62 -28.37 -2.19
C ALA A 42 5.56 -27.96 -0.71
N LYS A 43 6.67 -27.50 -0.19
CA LYS A 43 6.79 -27.03 1.19
C LYS A 43 7.09 -25.55 1.20
N LEU A 44 6.54 -24.88 2.21
CA LEU A 44 6.92 -23.51 2.55
C LEU A 44 8.18 -23.60 3.43
N ASP A 45 9.29 -23.07 2.93
CA ASP A 45 10.58 -23.08 3.62
C ASP A 45 10.79 -21.83 4.49
N TYR A 46 9.84 -20.92 4.51
CA TYR A 46 9.89 -19.70 5.30
C TYR A 46 8.48 -19.29 5.78
N TRP A 47 8.46 -18.45 6.80
CA TRP A 47 7.24 -17.80 7.31
C TRP A 47 7.44 -16.30 7.30
N LEU A 48 6.33 -15.57 7.28
CA LEU A 48 6.30 -14.12 7.31
C LEU A 48 5.50 -13.65 8.52
N THR A 49 5.99 -12.60 9.15
CA THR A 49 5.28 -11.86 10.19
C THR A 49 5.37 -10.37 9.90
N TYR A 50 4.35 -9.62 10.29
CA TYR A 50 4.39 -8.17 10.21
C TYR A 50 4.46 -7.62 11.63
N GLU A 51 5.50 -6.84 11.94
CA GLU A 51 5.75 -6.32 13.28
C GLU A 51 4.58 -5.51 13.84
N THR A 52 3.87 -4.79 12.96
CA THR A 52 2.70 -3.97 13.30
C THR A 52 1.39 -4.76 13.36
N ARG A 53 1.41 -6.08 13.14
CA ARG A 53 0.24 -6.97 13.06
C ARG A 53 0.58 -8.31 13.68
N GLU A 54 0.38 -8.46 15.00
CA GLU A 54 0.73 -9.67 15.75
C GLU A 54 0.11 -10.95 15.16
N ASP A 55 -1.14 -10.87 14.67
CA ASP A 55 -1.88 -12.00 14.12
C ASP A 55 -1.57 -12.29 12.64
N SER A 56 -0.66 -11.54 12.01
CA SER A 56 -0.40 -11.66 10.56
C SER A 56 0.11 -13.03 10.16
N ARG A 57 0.89 -13.68 11.01
CA ARG A 57 1.37 -15.03 10.78
C ARG A 57 0.22 -16.03 10.77
N ASP A 58 -0.63 -16.00 11.77
CA ASP A 58 -1.79 -16.90 11.88
C ASP A 58 -2.74 -16.69 10.70
N TYR A 59 -2.94 -15.43 10.30
CA TYR A 59 -3.76 -15.13 9.14
C TYR A 59 -3.13 -15.66 7.83
N LEU A 60 -1.84 -15.47 7.61
CA LEU A 60 -1.14 -16.03 6.45
C LEU A 60 -1.17 -17.57 6.44
N ASP A 61 -1.14 -18.20 7.61
CA ASP A 61 -1.19 -19.64 7.75
C ASP A 61 -2.59 -20.22 7.52
N THR A 62 -3.64 -19.52 7.91
CA THR A 62 -5.03 -20.00 7.81
C THR A 62 -5.76 -19.47 6.59
N LEU A 63 -5.52 -18.21 6.21
CA LEU A 63 -6.29 -17.43 5.23
C LEU A 63 -7.79 -17.49 5.55
N ASP A 64 -8.14 -17.36 6.83
CA ASP A 64 -9.50 -17.45 7.33
C ASP A 64 -10.40 -16.38 6.67
N PRO A 65 -11.42 -16.79 5.89
CA PRO A 65 -12.30 -15.85 5.19
C PRO A 65 -13.06 -14.92 6.13
N ASP A 66 -13.35 -15.37 7.36
CA ASP A 66 -14.11 -14.59 8.33
C ASP A 66 -13.29 -13.44 8.90
N ARG A 67 -11.95 -13.54 8.82
CA ARG A 67 -11.01 -12.53 9.29
C ARG A 67 -10.48 -11.60 8.18
N ARG A 68 -10.92 -11.77 6.94
CA ARG A 68 -10.39 -10.98 5.78
C ARG A 68 -10.52 -9.48 5.95
N ASP A 69 -11.55 -9.04 6.66
CA ASP A 69 -11.87 -7.61 6.82
C ASP A 69 -11.49 -7.07 8.21
N ASP A 70 -10.77 -7.85 9.05
CA ASP A 70 -10.25 -7.42 10.34
C ASP A 70 -9.31 -6.22 10.21
N ASN A 71 -8.55 -6.17 9.12
CA ASN A 71 -7.70 -5.02 8.76
C ASN A 71 -7.39 -5.00 7.25
N ILE A 72 -6.85 -3.87 6.81
CA ILE A 72 -6.56 -3.61 5.39
C ILE A 72 -5.52 -4.59 4.81
N ASP A 73 -4.54 -5.02 5.61
CA ASP A 73 -3.51 -5.94 5.14
C ASP A 73 -4.09 -7.32 4.87
N PHE A 74 -4.97 -7.82 5.76
CA PHE A 74 -5.68 -9.09 5.59
C PHE A 74 -6.58 -9.04 4.36
N HIS A 75 -7.27 -7.93 4.16
CA HIS A 75 -8.07 -7.73 2.95
C HIS A 75 -7.22 -7.85 1.67
N HIS A 76 -6.07 -7.19 1.61
CA HIS A 76 -5.18 -7.27 0.45
C HIS A 76 -4.55 -8.65 0.27
N ILE A 77 -4.18 -9.34 1.35
CA ILE A 77 -3.68 -10.72 1.31
C ILE A 77 -4.76 -11.66 0.77
N ALA A 78 -6.01 -11.55 1.27
CA ALA A 78 -7.13 -12.35 0.78
C ALA A 78 -7.37 -12.12 -0.72
N ARG A 79 -7.43 -10.85 -1.16
CA ARG A 79 -7.60 -10.51 -2.58
C ARG A 79 -6.48 -11.05 -3.45
N ALA A 80 -5.23 -10.97 -2.99
CA ALA A 80 -4.11 -11.54 -3.72
C ALA A 80 -4.21 -13.07 -3.84
N TYR A 81 -4.64 -13.75 -2.76
CA TYR A 81 -4.83 -15.19 -2.79
C TYR A 81 -6.01 -15.59 -3.69
N GLU A 82 -7.13 -14.88 -3.65
CA GLU A 82 -8.27 -15.06 -4.56
C GLU A 82 -7.84 -14.96 -6.02
N ALA A 83 -7.05 -13.94 -6.38
CA ALA A 83 -6.52 -13.78 -7.74
C ALA A 83 -5.61 -14.96 -8.15
N ILE A 84 -4.82 -15.51 -7.23
CA ILE A 84 -4.01 -16.71 -7.47
C ILE A 84 -4.91 -17.93 -7.74
N VAL A 85 -5.94 -18.12 -6.91
CA VAL A 85 -6.90 -19.22 -7.07
C VAL A 85 -7.61 -19.12 -8.41
N GLU A 86 -8.07 -17.93 -8.79
CA GLU A 86 -8.74 -17.65 -10.05
C GLU A 86 -7.83 -17.97 -11.24
N TRP A 87 -6.58 -17.47 -11.21
CA TRP A 87 -5.61 -17.73 -12.27
C TRP A 87 -5.35 -19.23 -12.50
N PHE A 88 -5.22 -20.02 -11.42
CA PHE A 88 -5.06 -21.46 -11.54
C PHE A 88 -6.36 -22.14 -12.01
N GLY A 89 -7.52 -21.59 -11.65
CA GLY A 89 -8.83 -22.09 -12.10
C GLY A 89 -9.06 -21.94 -13.61
N GLU A 90 -8.45 -20.91 -14.22
CA GLU A 90 -8.49 -20.67 -15.67
C GLU A 90 -7.56 -21.59 -16.47
N GLN A 91 -6.65 -22.32 -15.81
CA GLN A 91 -5.75 -23.24 -16.50
C GLN A 91 -6.48 -24.52 -16.92
N PRO A 92 -6.11 -25.15 -18.05
CA PRO A 92 -6.71 -26.42 -18.50
C PRO A 92 -6.62 -27.53 -17.45
N SER A 93 -5.59 -27.51 -16.59
CA SER A 93 -5.41 -28.36 -15.44
C SER A 93 -4.70 -27.60 -14.34
N ALA A 94 -5.42 -27.21 -13.29
CA ALA A 94 -4.85 -26.48 -12.15
C ALA A 94 -3.75 -27.29 -11.44
N GLY A 95 -3.89 -28.62 -11.35
CA GLY A 95 -2.88 -29.51 -10.75
C GLY A 95 -1.58 -29.53 -11.55
N GLN A 96 -1.67 -29.69 -12.87
CA GLN A 96 -0.48 -29.68 -13.73
C GLN A 96 0.19 -28.31 -13.71
N ALA A 97 -0.57 -27.22 -13.80
CA ALA A 97 -0.04 -25.87 -13.71
C ALA A 97 0.69 -25.61 -12.38
N ALA A 98 0.17 -26.16 -11.26
CA ALA A 98 0.82 -26.05 -9.96
C ALA A 98 2.17 -26.81 -9.92
N ILE A 99 2.24 -28.02 -10.49
CA ILE A 99 3.48 -28.81 -10.59
C ILE A 99 4.51 -28.08 -11.46
N ASP A 100 4.09 -27.57 -12.62
CA ASP A 100 4.97 -26.88 -13.56
C ASP A 100 5.52 -25.59 -12.94
N LEU A 101 4.67 -24.81 -12.27
CA LEU A 101 5.08 -23.59 -11.58
C LEU A 101 6.04 -23.91 -10.42
N HIS A 102 5.76 -24.93 -9.60
CA HIS A 102 6.66 -25.36 -8.53
C HIS A 102 8.03 -25.77 -9.09
N SER A 103 8.05 -26.54 -10.17
CA SER A 103 9.29 -26.94 -10.85
C SER A 103 10.06 -25.72 -11.37
N ALA A 104 9.36 -24.73 -11.95
CA ALA A 104 9.97 -23.51 -12.43
C ALA A 104 10.56 -22.67 -11.29
N LEU A 105 9.79 -22.48 -10.21
CA LEU A 105 10.23 -21.74 -9.02
C LEU A 105 11.47 -22.38 -8.39
N SER A 106 11.50 -23.70 -8.26
CA SER A 106 12.60 -24.42 -7.61
C SER A 106 13.87 -24.46 -8.47
N LYS A 107 13.74 -24.57 -9.80
CA LYS A 107 14.89 -24.79 -10.69
C LYS A 107 15.44 -23.53 -11.34
N TRP A 108 14.55 -22.62 -11.74
CA TRP A 108 14.91 -21.53 -12.63
C TRP A 108 14.79 -20.15 -12.01
N VAL A 109 13.90 -19.95 -11.01
CA VAL A 109 13.76 -18.66 -10.35
C VAL A 109 14.90 -18.45 -9.36
N ARG A 110 15.46 -17.25 -9.39
CA ARG A 110 16.47 -16.80 -8.43
C ARG A 110 16.03 -15.47 -7.86
N VAL A 111 16.19 -15.31 -6.58
CA VAL A 111 15.93 -14.06 -5.87
C VAL A 111 17.27 -13.40 -5.58
N ILE A 112 17.39 -12.12 -5.87
CA ILE A 112 18.54 -11.35 -5.41
C ILE A 112 18.30 -11.03 -3.95
N TRP A 113 19.11 -11.64 -3.09
CA TRP A 113 19.07 -11.44 -1.64
C TRP A 113 20.22 -10.54 -1.25
N TYR A 114 19.90 -9.35 -0.74
CA TYR A 114 20.90 -8.39 -0.29
C TYR A 114 20.81 -8.22 1.22
N GLU A 115 21.83 -8.67 1.91
CA GLU A 115 21.99 -8.48 3.34
C GLU A 115 22.71 -7.16 3.57
N ALA A 116 22.03 -6.22 4.23
CA ALA A 116 22.64 -4.95 4.57
C ALA A 116 23.64 -5.12 5.72
N PRO A 117 24.71 -4.29 5.76
CA PRO A 117 25.71 -4.35 6.81
C PRO A 117 25.11 -4.24 8.23
N GLU A 118 25.72 -4.91 9.18
CA GLU A 118 25.34 -4.83 10.58
C GLU A 118 25.40 -3.38 11.08
N GLY A 119 24.39 -2.97 11.87
CA GLY A 119 24.27 -1.58 12.36
C GLY A 119 23.64 -0.59 11.38
N THR A 120 23.21 -1.03 10.21
CA THR A 120 22.45 -0.19 9.27
C THR A 120 21.07 0.15 9.85
N ASP A 121 20.69 1.43 9.85
CA ASP A 121 19.34 1.86 10.21
C ASP A 121 18.34 1.43 9.11
N PRO A 122 17.32 0.61 9.44
CA PRO A 122 16.31 0.15 8.48
C PRO A 122 15.57 1.30 7.79
N ASN A 123 15.25 2.36 8.52
CA ASN A 123 14.48 3.50 8.00
C ASN A 123 15.31 4.34 7.03
N GLU A 124 16.59 4.57 7.37
CA GLU A 124 17.52 5.26 6.47
C GLU A 124 17.76 4.46 5.20
N LEU A 125 17.96 3.15 5.34
CA LEU A 125 18.14 2.25 4.21
C LEU A 125 16.89 2.22 3.30
N PHE A 126 15.70 2.09 3.89
CA PHE A 126 14.43 2.14 3.17
C PHE A 126 14.27 3.46 2.40
N THR A 127 14.58 4.58 3.04
CA THR A 127 14.51 5.91 2.42
C THR A 127 15.48 6.03 1.24
N ARG A 128 16.71 5.50 1.38
CA ARG A 128 17.72 5.49 0.30
C ARG A 128 17.29 4.63 -0.88
N LEU A 129 16.76 3.43 -0.62
CA LEU A 129 16.29 2.50 -1.65
C LEU A 129 15.11 3.06 -2.45
N ASN A 130 14.27 3.88 -1.81
CA ASN A 130 13.11 4.48 -2.46
C ASN A 130 13.41 5.85 -3.09
N ARG A 131 14.60 6.43 -2.87
CA ARG A 131 14.96 7.75 -3.40
C ARG A 131 14.90 7.82 -4.93
N ASP A 132 15.29 6.74 -5.64
CA ASP A 132 15.37 6.66 -7.10
C ASP A 132 14.18 5.88 -7.72
N ARG A 133 13.21 5.45 -6.89
CA ARG A 133 11.96 4.85 -7.36
C ARG A 133 10.97 5.95 -7.73
N ILE A 134 9.83 5.56 -8.35
CA ILE A 134 8.71 6.48 -8.52
C ILE A 134 8.40 7.03 -7.12
N PRO A 135 8.68 8.32 -6.88
CA PRO A 135 8.51 8.88 -5.55
C PRO A 135 7.04 8.85 -5.19
N LEU A 136 6.77 8.65 -3.91
CA LEU A 136 5.42 8.83 -3.38
C LEU A 136 4.89 10.21 -3.80
N THR A 137 3.64 10.26 -4.17
CA THR A 137 2.93 11.51 -4.43
C THR A 137 2.69 12.27 -3.12
N ASP A 138 2.40 13.56 -3.22
CA ASP A 138 2.01 14.34 -2.04
C ASP A 138 0.81 13.70 -1.33
N SER A 139 -0.17 13.20 -2.07
CA SER A 139 -1.35 12.53 -1.51
C SER A 139 -1.03 11.24 -0.77
N GLU A 140 -0.11 10.41 -1.26
CA GLU A 140 0.30 9.18 -0.57
C GLU A 140 1.00 9.49 0.76
N LEU A 141 1.84 10.52 0.79
CA LEU A 141 2.48 11.01 2.02
C LEU A 141 1.46 11.59 3.01
N ILE A 142 0.48 12.37 2.50
CA ILE A 142 -0.60 12.92 3.30
C ILE A 142 -1.46 11.79 3.89
N LYS A 143 -1.80 10.77 3.09
CA LYS A 143 -2.56 9.60 3.55
C LYS A 143 -1.86 8.93 4.74
N ALA A 144 -0.57 8.64 4.58
CA ALA A 144 0.23 8.02 5.62
C ALA A 144 0.27 8.88 6.91
N LEU A 145 0.48 10.20 6.76
CA LEU A 145 0.53 11.14 7.89
C LEU A 145 -0.81 11.21 8.64
N VAL A 146 -1.92 11.39 7.91
CA VAL A 146 -3.27 11.48 8.51
C VAL A 146 -3.63 10.18 9.24
N LEU A 147 -3.41 9.02 8.63
CA LEU A 147 -3.71 7.72 9.24
C LEU A 147 -2.85 7.46 10.47
N SER A 148 -1.54 7.75 10.43
CA SER A 148 -0.64 7.55 11.58
C SER A 148 -1.04 8.41 12.78
N GLN A 149 -1.40 9.66 12.57
CA GLN A 149 -1.79 10.57 13.64
C GLN A 149 -3.23 10.38 14.14
N SER A 150 -4.12 9.85 13.29
CA SER A 150 -5.49 9.50 13.69
C SER A 150 -5.55 8.27 14.59
N GLY A 151 -4.51 7.46 14.62
CA GLY A 151 -4.33 6.29 15.49
C GLY A 151 -3.86 6.58 16.91
N ALA A 152 -3.47 7.78 17.31
CA ALA A 152 -2.80 8.06 18.59
C ALA A 152 -3.70 8.34 19.83
N ALA A 153 -5.05 8.37 19.76
CA ALA A 153 -5.99 8.61 20.86
C ALA A 153 -7.10 7.54 20.99
N ASP A 154 -7.57 7.15 22.18
CA ASP A 154 -8.47 6.02 22.47
C ASP A 154 -9.76 5.96 21.64
N GLY A 155 -10.10 4.80 21.04
CA GLY A 155 -11.30 4.54 20.24
C GLY A 155 -11.11 4.39 18.71
N LYS A 156 -10.03 3.98 18.21
CA LYS A 156 -9.26 4.41 17.02
C LYS A 156 -9.35 3.60 15.75
N MET A 157 -9.64 2.33 15.80
CA MET A 157 -9.72 1.50 14.58
C MET A 157 -10.86 1.98 13.67
N GLY A 158 -12.00 2.36 14.26
CA GLY A 158 -13.14 2.93 13.52
C GLY A 158 -12.82 4.21 12.76
N ARG A 159 -11.99 5.10 13.34
CA ARG A 159 -11.68 6.39 12.70
C ARG A 159 -10.71 6.26 11.52
N GLN A 160 -9.73 5.38 11.59
CA GLN A 160 -8.84 5.10 10.46
C GLN A 160 -9.60 4.46 9.31
N GLN A 161 -10.53 3.54 9.61
CA GLN A 161 -11.40 2.91 8.62
C GLN A 161 -12.33 3.94 7.97
N GLU A 162 -12.91 4.86 8.76
CA GLU A 162 -13.73 5.94 8.25
C GLU A 162 -12.95 6.84 7.29
N ILE A 163 -11.74 7.29 7.69
CA ILE A 163 -10.87 8.10 6.84
C ILE A 163 -10.49 7.36 5.55
N ALA A 164 -10.18 6.06 5.63
CA ALA A 164 -9.86 5.26 4.46
C ALA A 164 -11.06 5.14 3.51
N ALA A 165 -12.26 4.90 4.03
CA ALA A 165 -13.48 4.83 3.23
C ALA A 165 -13.83 6.17 2.57
N GLN A 166 -13.69 7.29 3.29
CA GLN A 166 -13.87 8.63 2.75
C GLN A 166 -12.83 8.94 1.68
N TRP A 167 -11.56 8.55 1.89
CA TRP A 167 -10.51 8.69 0.89
C TRP A 167 -10.88 7.99 -0.42
N ASP A 168 -11.28 6.73 -0.33
CA ASP A 168 -11.64 5.94 -1.50
C ASP A 168 -12.88 6.50 -2.22
N ALA A 169 -13.83 7.09 -1.47
CA ALA A 169 -14.96 7.82 -2.04
C ALA A 169 -14.51 9.07 -2.81
N PHE A 170 -13.61 9.88 -2.24
CA PHE A 170 -13.07 11.08 -2.90
C PHE A 170 -12.30 10.75 -4.16
N GLU A 171 -11.45 9.71 -4.12
CA GLU A 171 -10.73 9.22 -5.30
C GLU A 171 -11.70 8.78 -6.40
N ARG A 172 -12.79 8.11 -6.05
CA ARG A 172 -13.81 7.65 -7.00
C ARG A 172 -14.53 8.83 -7.64
N ASP A 173 -14.99 9.77 -6.83
CA ASP A 173 -15.71 10.94 -7.32
C ASP A 173 -14.82 11.78 -8.25
N LEU A 174 -13.55 12.01 -7.87
CA LEU A 174 -12.60 12.78 -8.66
C LEU A 174 -12.12 12.06 -9.95
N ARG A 175 -12.34 10.74 -10.08
CA ARG A 175 -12.08 9.97 -11.31
C ARG A 175 -13.19 10.08 -12.34
N ASP A 176 -14.36 10.59 -11.96
CA ASP A 176 -15.41 10.88 -12.91
C ASP A 176 -14.93 11.91 -13.93
N GLU A 177 -15.00 11.58 -15.22
CA GLU A 177 -14.41 12.41 -16.30
C GLU A 177 -15.13 13.76 -16.44
N GLU A 178 -16.44 13.79 -16.23
CA GLU A 178 -17.23 15.02 -16.34
C GLU A 178 -16.96 15.93 -15.15
N PHE A 179 -16.95 15.38 -13.95
CA PHE A 179 -16.61 16.12 -12.74
C PHE A 179 -15.16 16.64 -12.79
N TRP A 180 -14.23 15.82 -13.25
CA TRP A 180 -12.83 16.23 -13.40
C TRP A 180 -12.67 17.37 -14.42
N ALA A 181 -13.32 17.27 -15.57
CA ALA A 181 -13.31 18.32 -16.59
C ALA A 181 -13.93 19.63 -16.09
N PHE A 182 -15.00 19.54 -15.30
CA PHE A 182 -15.61 20.70 -14.64
C PHE A 182 -14.63 21.41 -13.69
N LEU A 183 -13.92 20.66 -12.84
CA LEU A 183 -13.02 21.22 -11.83
C LEU A 183 -11.74 21.81 -12.44
N THR A 184 -11.16 21.13 -13.42
CA THR A 184 -9.80 21.45 -13.90
C THR A 184 -9.78 22.11 -15.29
N ARG A 185 -10.88 22.07 -16.02
CA ARG A 185 -10.97 22.45 -17.44
C ARG A 185 -9.94 21.70 -18.31
N SER A 186 -9.53 20.53 -17.88
CA SER A 186 -8.49 19.73 -18.52
C SER A 186 -8.87 18.26 -18.52
N THR A 187 -8.53 17.58 -19.61
CA THR A 187 -8.65 16.13 -19.74
C THR A 187 -7.33 15.41 -19.41
N THR A 188 -6.32 16.14 -18.95
CA THR A 188 -5.00 15.57 -18.62
C THR A 188 -5.13 14.62 -17.45
N ARG A 189 -4.77 13.35 -17.66
CA ARG A 189 -4.72 12.34 -16.60
C ARG A 189 -3.56 12.64 -15.65
N ARG A 190 -3.83 12.65 -14.34
CA ARG A 190 -2.82 12.71 -13.28
C ARG A 190 -2.65 11.31 -12.67
N PRO A 191 -1.50 11.00 -12.05
CA PRO A 191 -1.30 9.74 -11.33
C PRO A 191 -2.36 9.52 -10.24
N THR A 192 -2.67 10.58 -9.49
CA THR A 192 -3.73 10.62 -8.47
C THR A 192 -4.57 11.88 -8.64
N HIS A 193 -5.89 11.73 -8.59
CA HIS A 193 -6.80 12.89 -8.74
C HIS A 193 -7.00 13.62 -7.42
N ILE A 194 -6.87 12.94 -6.29
CA ILE A 194 -7.01 13.52 -4.94
C ILE A 194 -5.93 14.59 -4.64
N ASP A 195 -4.80 14.57 -5.33
CA ASP A 195 -3.78 15.64 -5.25
C ASP A 195 -4.39 17.02 -5.48
N PHE A 196 -5.35 17.13 -6.42
CA PHE A 196 -6.06 18.38 -6.71
C PHE A 196 -6.81 18.91 -5.48
N LEU A 197 -7.42 18.02 -4.69
CA LEU A 197 -8.16 18.40 -3.49
C LEU A 197 -7.20 19.06 -2.48
N PHE A 198 -6.06 18.46 -2.20
CA PHE A 198 -5.05 19.02 -1.30
C PHE A 198 -4.39 20.28 -1.86
N GLU A 199 -4.11 20.31 -3.16
CA GLU A 199 -3.60 21.50 -3.84
C GLU A 199 -4.57 22.69 -3.71
N SER A 200 -5.88 22.43 -3.77
CA SER A 200 -6.90 23.47 -3.62
C SER A 200 -7.00 24.06 -2.22
N MET A 201 -6.47 23.34 -1.22
CA MET A 201 -6.45 23.75 0.18
C MET A 201 -5.15 24.42 0.60
N THR A 202 -4.10 24.33 -0.23
CA THR A 202 -2.79 24.90 0.08
C THR A 202 -2.59 26.26 -0.59
N PRO A 203 -1.88 27.21 0.06
CA PRO A 203 -1.62 28.51 -0.52
C PRO A 203 -0.88 28.38 -1.87
N HIS A 204 -1.28 29.19 -2.83
CA HIS A 204 -0.53 29.32 -4.08
C HIS A 204 0.80 30.03 -3.78
N ALA A 205 1.90 29.35 -4.11
CA ALA A 205 3.23 29.84 -3.76
C ALA A 205 3.69 31.06 -4.57
N GLY A 206 2.91 31.53 -5.55
CA GLY A 206 3.36 32.58 -6.47
C GLY A 206 4.60 32.19 -7.31
N LEU A 207 5.11 30.97 -7.14
CA LEU A 207 6.26 30.43 -7.83
C LEU A 207 5.83 29.87 -9.20
N ARG A 208 6.68 30.05 -10.22
CA ARG A 208 6.44 29.47 -11.57
C ARG A 208 6.42 27.94 -11.53
N GLU A 209 7.17 27.35 -10.60
CA GLU A 209 7.20 25.89 -10.36
C GLU A 209 7.10 25.64 -8.86
N ARG A 210 6.23 24.70 -8.47
CA ARG A 210 6.15 24.27 -7.07
C ARG A 210 7.31 23.35 -6.75
N PRO A 211 8.03 23.54 -5.63
CA PRO A 211 9.01 22.58 -5.16
C PRO A 211 8.36 21.20 -4.95
N ARG A 212 9.14 20.15 -5.17
CA ARG A 212 8.71 18.78 -4.87
C ARG A 212 8.25 18.69 -3.40
N TYR A 213 7.12 18.02 -3.17
CA TYR A 213 6.49 17.86 -1.87
C TYR A 213 6.02 19.16 -1.20
N TRP A 214 5.76 20.20 -2.00
CA TRP A 214 5.25 21.46 -1.48
C TRP A 214 3.90 21.30 -0.78
N THR A 215 2.98 20.60 -1.42
CA THR A 215 1.63 20.37 -0.86
C THR A 215 1.70 19.56 0.41
N PHE A 216 2.49 18.49 0.42
CA PHE A 216 2.73 17.69 1.62
C PHE A 216 3.32 18.52 2.77
N GLY A 217 4.35 19.34 2.51
CA GLY A 217 4.96 20.19 3.53
C GLY A 217 3.95 21.17 4.15
N LYS A 218 3.09 21.79 3.33
CA LYS A 218 2.05 22.70 3.82
C LYS A 218 0.96 21.99 4.61
N VAL A 219 0.57 20.81 4.19
CA VAL A 219 -0.37 19.96 4.94
C VAL A 219 0.24 19.51 6.27
N GLN A 220 1.52 19.16 6.29
CA GLN A 220 2.22 18.78 7.53
C GLN A 220 2.26 19.94 8.55
N GLU A 221 2.56 21.17 8.10
CA GLU A 221 2.51 22.39 8.93
C GLU A 221 1.08 22.62 9.50
N ASP A 222 0.08 22.45 8.66
CA ASP A 222 -1.33 22.63 9.01
C ASP A 222 -1.80 21.57 10.04
N ILE A 223 -1.46 20.30 9.83
CA ILE A 223 -1.75 19.22 10.78
C ILE A 223 -1.02 19.44 12.11
N ALA A 224 0.22 19.91 12.09
CA ALA A 224 0.96 20.23 13.31
C ALA A 224 0.30 21.34 14.12
N THR A 225 -0.40 22.27 13.46
CA THR A 225 -1.06 23.42 14.10
C THR A 225 -2.44 23.07 14.67
N ARG A 226 -3.30 22.41 13.90
CA ARG A 226 -4.70 22.17 14.28
C ARG A 226 -5.03 20.70 14.56
N GLY A 227 -4.10 19.78 14.30
CA GLY A 227 -4.29 18.33 14.47
C GLY A 227 -4.93 17.65 13.26
N ALA A 228 -4.61 16.34 13.10
CA ALA A 228 -5.06 15.54 11.95
C ALA A 228 -6.59 15.44 11.84
N ALA A 229 -7.29 15.42 12.96
CA ALA A 229 -8.75 15.31 12.98
C ALA A 229 -9.46 16.54 12.40
N GLU A 230 -8.99 17.71 12.74
CA GLU A 230 -9.57 18.97 12.24
C GLU A 230 -9.15 19.22 10.79
N PHE A 231 -7.93 18.91 10.45
CA PHE A 231 -7.47 18.90 9.06
C PHE A 231 -8.37 18.02 8.20
N TRP A 232 -8.62 16.76 8.62
CA TRP A 232 -9.43 15.84 7.83
C TRP A 232 -10.88 16.31 7.68
N ARG A 233 -11.45 16.92 8.71
CA ARG A 233 -12.79 17.55 8.62
C ARG A 233 -12.82 18.62 7.53
N ALA A 234 -11.82 19.48 7.46
CA ALA A 234 -11.71 20.50 6.43
C ALA A 234 -11.54 19.89 5.01
N VAL A 235 -10.88 18.72 4.89
CA VAL A 235 -10.79 17.98 3.62
C VAL A 235 -12.18 17.51 3.18
N VAL A 236 -12.96 16.91 4.10
CA VAL A 236 -14.34 16.47 3.84
C VAL A 236 -15.22 17.64 3.41
N GLU A 237 -15.14 18.77 4.11
CA GLU A 237 -15.89 19.99 3.78
C GLU A 237 -15.50 20.53 2.39
N ARG A 238 -14.20 20.53 2.07
CA ARG A 238 -13.71 20.97 0.77
C ARG A 238 -14.25 20.11 -0.36
N HIS A 239 -14.20 18.78 -0.20
CA HIS A 239 -14.76 17.84 -1.17
C HIS A 239 -16.27 18.06 -1.35
N GLY A 240 -17.01 18.24 -0.24
CA GLY A 240 -18.44 18.53 -0.26
C GLY A 240 -18.78 19.81 -1.02
N LEU A 241 -17.97 20.87 -0.87
CA LEU A 241 -18.14 22.13 -1.62
C LEU A 241 -17.94 21.92 -3.11
N LEU A 242 -16.89 21.18 -3.52
CA LEU A 242 -16.58 20.92 -4.94
C LEU A 242 -17.70 20.10 -5.60
N THR A 243 -18.18 19.07 -4.91
CA THR A 243 -19.30 18.24 -5.41
C THR A 243 -20.62 18.98 -5.43
N GLY A 244 -20.87 19.89 -4.47
CA GLY A 244 -22.03 20.77 -4.47
C GLY A 244 -22.05 21.68 -5.71
N TRP A 245 -20.95 22.36 -6.00
CA TRP A 245 -20.85 23.23 -7.20
C TRP A 245 -21.05 22.50 -8.53
N TYR A 246 -20.76 21.20 -8.59
CA TYR A 246 -20.97 20.41 -9.79
C TYR A 246 -22.44 19.98 -9.97
N ARG A 247 -23.17 19.80 -8.86
CA ARG A 247 -24.55 19.29 -8.90
C ARG A 247 -25.62 20.38 -9.00
N ASP A 248 -25.27 21.63 -8.61
CA ASP A 248 -26.13 22.81 -8.69
C ASP A 248 -26.01 23.52 -10.07
#